data_74fd837c763875281a64e7638a1657f8
#
_entry.id   74fd837c763875281a64e7638a1657f8
#
_cell.length_a   1.000
_cell.length_b   1.000
_cell.length_c   1.000
_cell.angle_alpha   90.00
_cell.angle_beta   90.00
_cell.angle_gamma   90.00
#
_symmetry.space_group_name_H-M   'P 1'
#
loop_
_entity.id
_entity.type
_entity.pdbx_description
1 polymer ?
#
loop_
_entity_poly.entity_id
_entity_poly.type
_entity_poly.pdbx_seq_one_letter_code
_entity_poly.pdbx_strand_id
1 'polypeptide(L)'
;MQMWMFLRFHCARSTPEFQVLADNAQFVIQEQQMASQFQTWDNPMGTDGFEFIEFAAPDPAAMGRMFEQMGFVAVAKHRSKNVLLYKQGDINFILNAEPGSFAQSFARVHGPSICAIAFRVKDAAAAYKRAVELGAWGVEAHPGPMELNIPSIKGIGDSLLYFVDRYDGNSVHGGNNVTIYDIDFVPIAGAPRVPAGAGLTYVDHLTHNVHRGRMEEWASFYERLFNFREIRYFDIEGKLTGLKSKAMTSPCGKIRIPINESSDDKSQIQEYLHAYHGEGIQHVAFGTNDIYDTVNALTAKAIPFQTTPATYYEQLPTRIPNHGENTELLQKLSILVDGAPEDSGLLLQIFTQNIFGPIFFEIIQRKGNQGFGEGNFKALFESIELDQIRRGVLQA
;
A
#
# COMPACT_ATOMS: atom_id res chain seq x y z
N MET A 1 28.84 -23.75 40.76
CA MET A 1 30.20 -23.34 40.32
C MET A 1 30.08 -23.04 38.84
N GLN A 2 29.89 -21.76 38.53
CA GLN A 2 29.60 -21.24 37.20
C GLN A 2 30.91 -21.00 36.46
N MET A 3 30.96 -21.39 35.18
CA MET A 3 32.07 -21.08 34.30
C MET A 3 31.56 -20.28 33.12
N TRP A 4 31.86 -19.00 33.11
CA TRP A 4 31.60 -18.07 32.01
C TRP A 4 32.69 -18.25 30.95
N MET A 5 32.29 -18.56 29.72
CA MET A 5 33.17 -18.57 28.55
C MET A 5 32.86 -17.36 27.67
N PHE A 6 33.75 -16.36 27.72
CA PHE A 6 33.80 -15.23 26.83
C PHE A 6 34.34 -15.69 25.46
N LEU A 7 33.51 -15.66 24.42
CA LEU A 7 33.95 -15.73 23.03
C LEU A 7 34.16 -14.30 22.50
N ARG A 8 35.42 -13.92 22.33
CA ARG A 8 35.81 -12.75 21.52
C ARG A 8 35.63 -13.09 20.05
N PHE A 9 34.63 -12.47 19.38
CA PHE A 9 34.57 -12.48 17.92
C PHE A 9 35.56 -11.45 17.37
N HIS A 10 36.53 -11.95 16.59
CA HIS A 10 37.39 -11.14 15.74
C HIS A 10 36.55 -10.61 14.55
N CYS A 11 36.76 -9.33 14.26
CA CYS A 11 36.16 -8.63 13.12
C CYS A 11 36.60 -9.30 11.81
N ALA A 12 35.74 -10.15 11.24
CA ALA A 12 35.86 -10.63 9.87
C ALA A 12 34.93 -9.76 8.99
N ARG A 13 35.47 -9.22 7.91
CA ARG A 13 34.75 -8.44 6.90
C ARG A 13 33.57 -9.27 6.42
N SER A 14 32.35 -8.77 6.64
CA SER A 14 31.10 -9.39 6.16
C SER A 14 31.10 -9.38 4.63
N THR A 15 30.91 -10.56 4.02
CA THR A 15 30.65 -10.66 2.60
C THR A 15 29.24 -10.18 2.31
N PRO A 16 28.92 -9.67 1.09
CA PRO A 16 27.58 -9.22 0.71
C PRO A 16 26.47 -10.24 1.00
N GLU A 17 26.78 -11.54 0.91
CA GLU A 17 25.85 -12.63 1.23
C GLU A 17 25.47 -12.71 2.72
N PHE A 18 26.42 -12.39 3.62
CA PHE A 18 26.14 -12.36 5.06
C PHE A 18 25.26 -11.15 5.43
N GLN A 19 25.41 -10.03 4.73
CA GLN A 19 24.58 -8.86 4.95
C GLN A 19 23.13 -9.14 4.53
N VAL A 20 22.92 -9.75 3.36
CA VAL A 20 21.57 -10.14 2.87
C VAL A 20 20.89 -11.14 3.81
N LEU A 21 21.65 -12.08 4.39
CA LEU A 21 21.10 -13.03 5.36
C LEU A 21 20.76 -12.37 6.70
N ALA A 22 21.58 -11.41 7.13
CA ALA A 22 21.32 -10.64 8.35
C ALA A 22 20.11 -9.71 8.19
N ASP A 23 19.98 -9.05 7.04
CA ASP A 23 18.87 -8.16 6.71
C ASP A 23 17.56 -8.96 6.59
N ASN A 24 17.59 -10.15 5.97
CA ASN A 24 16.44 -11.05 5.92
C ASN A 24 16.06 -11.61 7.32
N ALA A 25 17.04 -11.92 8.16
CA ALA A 25 16.77 -12.37 9.54
C ALA A 25 16.18 -11.23 10.38
N GLN A 26 16.63 -10.02 10.18
CA GLN A 26 16.12 -8.83 10.87
C GLN A 26 14.71 -8.48 10.41
N PHE A 27 14.42 -8.65 9.11
CA PHE A 27 13.06 -8.52 8.54
C PHE A 27 12.09 -9.54 9.15
N VAL A 28 12.48 -10.82 9.21
CA VAL A 28 11.66 -11.90 9.82
C VAL A 28 11.43 -11.64 11.31
N ILE A 29 12.43 -11.14 12.04
CA ILE A 29 12.30 -10.78 13.47
C ILE A 29 11.36 -9.58 13.63
N GLN A 30 11.41 -8.61 12.73
CA GLN A 30 10.56 -7.43 12.76
C GLN A 30 9.11 -7.77 12.37
N GLU A 31 8.87 -8.68 11.40
CA GLU A 31 7.54 -9.24 11.11
C GLU A 31 7.00 -10.04 12.31
N GLN A 32 7.83 -10.83 12.98
CA GLN A 32 7.43 -11.56 14.18
C GLN A 32 7.14 -10.64 15.38
N GLN A 33 7.87 -9.52 15.51
CA GLN A 33 7.59 -8.50 16.54
C GLN A 33 6.33 -7.70 16.24
N MET A 34 6.05 -7.37 14.97
CA MET A 34 4.79 -6.75 14.57
C MET A 34 3.60 -7.69 14.77
N ALA A 35 3.76 -8.97 14.43
CA ALA A 35 2.74 -10.00 14.69
C ALA A 35 2.47 -10.20 16.19
N SER A 36 3.42 -9.93 17.08
CA SER A 36 3.24 -10.03 18.53
C SER A 36 2.41 -8.90 19.16
N GLN A 37 2.22 -7.78 18.44
CA GLN A 37 1.41 -6.64 18.91
C GLN A 37 0.00 -6.59 18.30
N PHE A 38 -0.25 -7.31 17.20
CA PHE A 38 -1.54 -7.36 16.55
C PHE A 38 -2.36 -8.56 17.04
N GLN A 39 -3.48 -8.28 17.69
CA GLN A 39 -4.38 -9.35 18.12
C GLN A 39 -5.20 -9.84 16.92
N THR A 40 -4.88 -11.01 16.40
CA THR A 40 -5.65 -11.68 15.34
C THR A 40 -7.01 -12.15 15.84
N TRP A 41 -7.96 -12.30 14.91
CA TRP A 41 -9.28 -12.87 15.19
C TRP A 41 -9.66 -13.90 14.11
N ASP A 42 -10.89 -14.43 14.19
CA ASP A 42 -11.36 -15.44 13.24
C ASP A 42 -11.17 -14.99 11.77
N ASN A 43 -10.44 -15.81 11.00
CA ASN A 43 -10.06 -15.55 9.62
C ASN A 43 -10.66 -16.60 8.68
N PRO A 44 -11.95 -16.47 8.33
CA PRO A 44 -12.70 -17.52 7.64
C PRO A 44 -12.22 -17.78 6.19
N MET A 45 -11.55 -16.81 5.57
CA MET A 45 -10.97 -16.97 4.24
C MET A 45 -9.46 -17.28 4.28
N GLY A 46 -8.84 -17.20 5.46
CA GLY A 46 -7.39 -17.34 5.59
C GLY A 46 -6.65 -16.26 4.83
N THR A 47 -7.11 -14.99 4.95
CA THR A 47 -6.42 -13.85 4.33
C THR A 47 -5.00 -13.73 4.88
N ASP A 48 -4.02 -13.41 4.01
CA ASP A 48 -2.60 -13.32 4.36
C ASP A 48 -1.87 -12.17 3.64
N GLY A 49 -2.56 -11.07 3.39
CA GLY A 49 -1.98 -9.89 2.77
C GLY A 49 -2.43 -9.68 1.32
N PHE A 50 -1.83 -8.65 0.70
CA PHE A 50 -2.01 -8.36 -0.72
C PHE A 50 -1.09 -9.23 -1.56
N GLU A 51 -1.59 -9.77 -2.68
CA GLU A 51 -0.75 -10.50 -3.62
C GLU A 51 -0.28 -9.60 -4.76
N PHE A 52 -1.19 -8.89 -5.39
CA PHE A 52 -0.84 -7.93 -6.44
C PHE A 52 -1.82 -6.76 -6.52
N ILE A 53 -1.37 -5.71 -7.19
CA ILE A 53 -2.20 -4.59 -7.64
C ILE A 53 -2.14 -4.57 -9.17
N GLU A 54 -3.30 -4.61 -9.84
CA GLU A 54 -3.40 -4.59 -11.29
C GLU A 54 -3.76 -3.19 -11.78
N PHE A 55 -2.96 -2.70 -12.69
CA PHE A 55 -3.09 -1.38 -13.30
C PHE A 55 -3.46 -1.49 -14.78
N ALA A 56 -4.24 -0.53 -15.22
CA ALA A 56 -4.56 -0.31 -16.62
C ALA A 56 -4.45 1.17 -16.99
N ALA A 57 -4.09 1.45 -18.22
CA ALA A 57 -3.97 2.82 -18.71
C ALA A 57 -4.24 2.89 -20.22
N PRO A 58 -4.71 4.05 -20.71
CA PRO A 58 -4.75 4.32 -22.16
C PRO A 58 -3.35 4.28 -22.82
N ASP A 59 -2.30 4.67 -22.09
CA ASP A 59 -0.89 4.51 -22.47
C ASP A 59 -0.15 3.63 -21.47
N PRO A 60 -0.18 2.29 -21.65
CA PRO A 60 0.51 1.37 -20.76
C PRO A 60 2.04 1.55 -20.76
N ALA A 61 2.63 2.01 -21.87
CA ALA A 61 4.08 2.21 -21.93
C ALA A 61 4.53 3.40 -21.05
N ALA A 62 3.77 4.48 -20.99
CA ALA A 62 4.03 5.59 -20.06
C ALA A 62 3.89 5.13 -18.61
N MET A 63 2.88 4.31 -18.28
CA MET A 63 2.70 3.76 -16.95
C MET A 63 3.87 2.84 -16.55
N GLY A 64 4.33 1.96 -17.45
CA GLY A 64 5.51 1.11 -17.22
C GLY A 64 6.78 1.92 -16.93
N ARG A 65 7.05 2.99 -17.69
CA ARG A 65 8.17 3.89 -17.42
C ARG A 65 8.09 4.53 -16.03
N MET A 66 6.89 4.90 -15.59
CA MET A 66 6.69 5.45 -14.25
C MET A 66 6.96 4.39 -13.17
N PHE A 67 6.56 3.13 -13.36
CA PHE A 67 6.94 2.05 -12.44
C PHE A 67 8.46 1.89 -12.35
N GLU A 68 9.18 1.97 -13.47
CA GLU A 68 10.64 1.91 -13.49
C GLU A 68 11.28 3.11 -12.76
N GLN A 69 10.72 4.31 -12.89
CA GLN A 69 11.14 5.47 -12.11
C GLN A 69 10.91 5.27 -10.60
N MET A 70 9.81 4.61 -10.21
CA MET A 70 9.55 4.22 -8.83
C MET A 70 10.47 3.10 -8.31
N GLY A 71 11.34 2.54 -9.17
CA GLY A 71 12.27 1.48 -8.81
C GLY A 71 11.74 0.06 -9.03
N PHE A 72 10.55 -0.10 -9.61
CA PHE A 72 10.06 -1.41 -10.02
C PHE A 72 10.78 -1.90 -11.27
N VAL A 73 10.90 -3.21 -11.40
CA VAL A 73 11.52 -3.86 -12.56
C VAL A 73 10.51 -4.80 -13.19
N ALA A 74 10.35 -4.72 -14.53
CA ALA A 74 9.60 -5.71 -15.29
C ALA A 74 10.36 -7.06 -15.24
N VAL A 75 9.82 -8.02 -14.51
CA VAL A 75 10.52 -9.30 -14.26
C VAL A 75 9.97 -10.45 -15.09
N ALA A 76 8.71 -10.38 -15.52
CA ALA A 76 8.07 -11.43 -16.29
C ALA A 76 6.97 -10.89 -17.20
N LYS A 77 6.66 -11.61 -18.27
CA LYS A 77 5.57 -11.35 -19.20
C LYS A 77 4.62 -12.53 -19.21
N HIS A 78 3.32 -12.26 -19.25
CA HIS A 78 2.29 -13.31 -19.38
C HIS A 78 2.49 -14.11 -20.68
N ARG A 79 2.27 -15.41 -20.62
CA ARG A 79 2.57 -16.36 -21.73
C ARG A 79 1.79 -16.06 -23.01
N SER A 80 0.55 -15.62 -22.88
CA SER A 80 -0.40 -15.49 -23.98
C SER A 80 -0.98 -14.09 -24.13
N LYS A 81 -0.86 -13.22 -23.11
CA LYS A 81 -1.49 -11.90 -23.07
C LYS A 81 -0.43 -10.79 -23.00
N ASN A 82 -0.82 -9.59 -23.40
CA ASN A 82 0.03 -8.40 -23.25
C ASN A 82 -0.07 -7.85 -21.82
N VAL A 83 0.47 -8.61 -20.87
CA VAL A 83 0.48 -8.33 -19.44
C VAL A 83 1.90 -8.47 -18.91
N LEU A 84 2.36 -7.49 -18.14
CA LEU A 84 3.69 -7.47 -17.53
C LEU A 84 3.58 -7.54 -16.01
N LEU A 85 4.49 -8.29 -15.40
CA LEU A 85 4.72 -8.31 -13.97
C LEU A 85 5.91 -7.41 -13.64
N TYR A 86 5.67 -6.40 -12.82
CA TYR A 86 6.69 -5.54 -12.21
C TYR A 86 6.83 -5.90 -10.73
N LYS A 87 8.06 -5.93 -10.23
CA LYS A 87 8.34 -6.24 -8.81
C LYS A 87 9.29 -5.24 -8.18
N GLN A 88 9.11 -5.02 -6.89
CA GLN A 88 10.06 -4.40 -5.98
C GLN A 88 9.76 -4.88 -4.56
N GLY A 89 10.75 -5.47 -3.85
CA GLY A 89 10.49 -6.11 -2.57
C GLY A 89 9.42 -7.21 -2.68
N ASP A 90 8.45 -7.21 -1.78
CA ASP A 90 7.26 -8.10 -1.84
C ASP A 90 6.06 -7.45 -2.57
N ILE A 91 6.31 -6.42 -3.35
CA ILE A 91 5.27 -5.71 -4.09
C ILE A 91 5.22 -6.24 -5.52
N ASN A 92 4.04 -6.70 -5.95
CA ASN A 92 3.77 -7.16 -7.29
C ASN A 92 2.77 -6.22 -7.98
N PHE A 93 3.19 -5.58 -9.07
CA PHE A 93 2.34 -4.80 -9.96
C PHE A 93 2.08 -5.56 -11.25
N ILE A 94 0.84 -5.68 -11.61
CA ILE A 94 0.42 -6.22 -12.92
C ILE A 94 0.05 -5.03 -13.80
N LEU A 95 0.73 -4.87 -14.92
CA LEU A 95 0.35 -3.91 -15.96
C LEU A 95 -0.37 -4.67 -17.08
N ASN A 96 -1.69 -4.48 -17.16
CA ASN A 96 -2.53 -5.16 -18.14
C ASN A 96 -2.81 -4.26 -19.34
N ALA A 97 -2.13 -4.54 -20.44
CA ALA A 97 -2.30 -3.89 -21.73
C ALA A 97 -2.99 -4.77 -22.79
N GLU A 98 -3.65 -5.87 -22.36
CA GLU A 98 -4.31 -6.81 -23.27
C GLU A 98 -5.51 -6.16 -23.94
N PRO A 99 -5.53 -6.04 -25.28
CA PRO A 99 -6.64 -5.47 -26.01
C PRO A 99 -7.97 -6.21 -25.74
N GLY A 100 -9.05 -5.46 -25.55
CA GLY A 100 -10.38 -6.03 -25.30
C GLY A 100 -10.59 -6.64 -23.90
N SER A 101 -9.58 -6.58 -23.03
CA SER A 101 -9.70 -7.03 -21.64
C SER A 101 -10.61 -6.15 -20.80
N PHE A 102 -11.02 -6.67 -19.63
CA PHE A 102 -11.69 -5.89 -18.60
C PHE A 102 -10.84 -4.67 -18.21
N ALA A 103 -9.53 -4.86 -17.99
CA ALA A 103 -8.62 -3.81 -17.59
C ALA A 103 -8.60 -2.64 -18.58
N GLN A 104 -8.52 -2.92 -19.88
CA GLN A 104 -8.56 -1.89 -20.91
C GLN A 104 -9.94 -1.23 -21.04
N SER A 105 -11.03 -1.96 -20.76
CA SER A 105 -12.37 -1.38 -20.69
C SER A 105 -12.52 -0.46 -19.49
N PHE A 106 -11.96 -0.84 -18.37
CA PHE A 106 -11.92 -0.04 -17.14
C PHE A 106 -11.12 1.26 -17.35
N ALA A 107 -9.93 1.18 -17.99
CA ALA A 107 -9.11 2.34 -18.31
C ALA A 107 -9.79 3.33 -19.29
N ARG A 108 -10.69 2.88 -20.14
CA ARG A 108 -11.47 3.78 -21.02
C ARG A 108 -12.43 4.67 -20.23
N VAL A 109 -12.91 4.22 -19.08
CA VAL A 109 -13.81 4.98 -18.21
C VAL A 109 -13.03 5.88 -17.25
N HIS A 110 -12.01 5.30 -16.60
CA HIS A 110 -11.32 5.92 -15.46
C HIS A 110 -9.97 6.56 -15.83
N GLY A 111 -9.50 6.39 -17.06
CA GLY A 111 -8.12 6.75 -17.41
C GLY A 111 -7.11 5.78 -16.79
N PRO A 112 -5.87 6.24 -16.48
CA PRO A 112 -4.92 5.45 -15.73
C PRO A 112 -5.48 5.08 -14.37
N SER A 113 -5.55 3.79 -14.06
CA SER A 113 -6.33 3.31 -12.92
C SER A 113 -5.81 2.00 -12.33
N ILE A 114 -6.19 1.75 -11.08
CA ILE A 114 -6.09 0.44 -10.43
C ILE A 114 -7.40 -0.30 -10.73
N CYS A 115 -7.36 -1.25 -11.66
CA CYS A 115 -8.54 -1.97 -12.11
C CYS A 115 -8.82 -3.25 -11.31
N ALA A 116 -7.82 -3.74 -10.57
CA ALA A 116 -8.00 -4.88 -9.67
C ALA A 116 -6.96 -4.90 -8.55
N ILE A 117 -7.31 -5.61 -7.48
CA ILE A 117 -6.41 -5.99 -6.39
C ILE A 117 -6.56 -7.49 -6.13
N ALA A 118 -5.54 -8.10 -5.56
CA ALA A 118 -5.59 -9.50 -5.17
C ALA A 118 -5.27 -9.68 -3.69
N PHE A 119 -6.08 -10.48 -3.01
CA PHE A 119 -5.82 -10.92 -1.66
C PHE A 119 -5.22 -12.32 -1.67
N ARG A 120 -4.16 -12.53 -0.90
CA ARG A 120 -3.68 -13.84 -0.52
C ARG A 120 -4.72 -14.49 0.38
N VAL A 121 -5.13 -15.71 0.04
CA VAL A 121 -6.09 -16.50 0.82
C VAL A 121 -5.58 -17.93 0.94
N LYS A 122 -6.11 -18.68 1.92
CA LYS A 122 -5.70 -20.05 2.14
C LYS A 122 -6.14 -20.99 1.00
N ASP A 123 -7.37 -20.81 0.51
CA ASP A 123 -8.00 -21.60 -0.56
C ASP A 123 -8.91 -20.67 -1.37
N ALA A 124 -8.53 -20.44 -2.61
CA ALA A 124 -9.21 -19.47 -3.49
C ALA A 124 -10.65 -19.90 -3.85
N ALA A 125 -10.86 -21.20 -4.07
CA ALA A 125 -12.17 -21.72 -4.41
C ALA A 125 -13.14 -21.63 -3.22
N ALA A 126 -12.68 -21.97 -2.02
CA ALA A 126 -13.45 -21.85 -0.78
C ALA A 126 -13.76 -20.39 -0.45
N ALA A 127 -12.77 -19.48 -0.61
CA ALA A 127 -12.94 -18.05 -0.39
C ALA A 127 -13.97 -17.45 -1.36
N TYR A 128 -13.89 -17.76 -2.65
CA TYR A 128 -14.84 -17.32 -3.67
C TYR A 128 -16.25 -17.82 -3.37
N LYS A 129 -16.41 -19.13 -3.09
CA LYS A 129 -17.71 -19.73 -2.73
C LYS A 129 -18.34 -19.00 -1.56
N ARG A 130 -17.56 -18.80 -0.47
CA ARG A 130 -18.03 -18.05 0.70
C ARG A 130 -18.43 -16.63 0.35
N ALA A 131 -17.64 -15.91 -0.45
CA ALA A 131 -17.94 -14.54 -0.82
C ALA A 131 -19.29 -14.45 -1.57
N VAL A 132 -19.52 -15.34 -2.53
CA VAL A 132 -20.78 -15.39 -3.32
C VAL A 132 -21.96 -15.78 -2.43
N GLU A 133 -21.82 -16.75 -1.53
CA GLU A 133 -22.85 -17.13 -0.56
C GLU A 133 -23.22 -15.97 0.38
N LEU A 134 -22.28 -15.09 0.68
CA LEU A 134 -22.49 -13.86 1.46
C LEU A 134 -22.92 -12.66 0.61
N GLY A 135 -23.25 -12.87 -0.68
CA GLY A 135 -23.85 -11.87 -1.55
C GLY A 135 -22.84 -11.01 -2.33
N ALA A 136 -21.59 -11.45 -2.47
CA ALA A 136 -20.67 -10.82 -3.41
C ALA A 136 -21.06 -11.11 -4.85
N TRP A 137 -20.79 -10.16 -5.74
CA TRP A 137 -21.00 -10.34 -7.16
C TRP A 137 -19.79 -11.05 -7.78
N GLY A 138 -19.92 -12.36 -8.00
CA GLY A 138 -18.91 -13.17 -8.67
C GLY A 138 -18.69 -12.77 -10.11
N VAL A 139 -17.44 -12.85 -10.58
CA VAL A 139 -17.09 -12.56 -11.97
C VAL A 139 -16.64 -13.85 -12.63
N GLU A 140 -17.27 -14.19 -13.77
CA GLU A 140 -16.85 -15.31 -14.58
C GLU A 140 -15.53 -14.97 -15.31
N ALA A 141 -14.49 -15.74 -15.03
CA ALA A 141 -13.25 -15.64 -15.77
C ALA A 141 -13.31 -16.56 -17.01
N HIS A 142 -12.72 -16.11 -18.10
CA HIS A 142 -12.54 -16.90 -19.32
C HIS A 142 -11.06 -17.10 -19.57
N PRO A 143 -10.39 -17.99 -18.79
CA PRO A 143 -8.98 -18.29 -18.99
C PRO A 143 -8.77 -18.95 -20.35
N GLY A 144 -7.64 -18.64 -20.99
CA GLY A 144 -7.19 -19.34 -22.18
C GLY A 144 -6.73 -20.77 -21.88
N PRO A 145 -6.38 -21.54 -22.90
CA PRO A 145 -5.82 -22.87 -22.71
C PRO A 145 -4.55 -22.82 -21.85
N MET A 146 -4.49 -23.65 -20.81
CA MET A 146 -3.35 -23.75 -19.87
C MET A 146 -3.10 -22.50 -19.01
N GLU A 147 -4.06 -21.60 -18.90
CA GLU A 147 -4.05 -20.46 -17.97
C GLU A 147 -4.76 -20.81 -16.66
N LEU A 148 -4.32 -20.20 -15.58
CA LEU A 148 -5.01 -20.31 -14.29
C LEU A 148 -6.37 -19.61 -14.33
N ASN A 149 -7.37 -20.26 -13.76
CA ASN A 149 -8.62 -19.62 -13.42
C ASN A 149 -8.56 -19.06 -12.01
N ILE A 150 -8.20 -17.77 -11.87
CA ILE A 150 -8.13 -17.10 -10.58
C ILE A 150 -9.51 -16.50 -10.28
N PRO A 151 -10.21 -16.98 -9.23
CA PRO A 151 -11.53 -16.48 -8.90
C PRO A 151 -11.52 -15.02 -8.51
N SER A 152 -12.56 -14.27 -8.89
CA SER A 152 -12.69 -12.86 -8.54
C SER A 152 -14.13 -12.43 -8.31
N ILE A 153 -14.29 -11.36 -7.55
CA ILE A 153 -15.58 -10.68 -7.30
C ILE A 153 -15.44 -9.20 -7.68
N LYS A 154 -16.58 -8.53 -7.81
CA LYS A 154 -16.63 -7.08 -7.93
C LYS A 154 -16.24 -6.43 -6.60
N GLY A 155 -15.36 -5.44 -6.66
CA GLY A 155 -14.91 -4.60 -5.55
C GLY A 155 -15.24 -3.13 -5.78
N ILE A 156 -14.50 -2.26 -5.10
CA ILE A 156 -14.70 -0.81 -5.14
C ILE A 156 -14.75 -0.27 -6.58
N GLY A 157 -15.79 0.54 -6.88
CA GLY A 157 -15.93 1.19 -8.19
C GLY A 157 -15.95 0.22 -9.36
N ASP A 158 -16.54 -0.97 -9.19
CA ASP A 158 -16.56 -2.05 -10.19
C ASP A 158 -15.19 -2.66 -10.53
N SER A 159 -14.12 -2.32 -9.81
CA SER A 159 -12.83 -3.01 -9.91
C SER A 159 -12.96 -4.49 -9.56
N LEU A 160 -11.94 -5.30 -9.84
CA LEU A 160 -11.94 -6.70 -9.46
C LEU A 160 -11.16 -6.92 -8.15
N LEU A 161 -11.62 -7.87 -7.35
CA LEU A 161 -10.91 -8.41 -6.20
C LEU A 161 -10.69 -9.90 -6.42
N TYR A 162 -9.43 -10.28 -6.67
CA TYR A 162 -9.00 -11.65 -6.90
C TYR A 162 -8.68 -12.38 -5.60
N PHE A 163 -8.93 -13.69 -5.57
CA PHE A 163 -8.51 -14.60 -4.52
C PHE A 163 -7.34 -15.45 -5.01
N VAL A 164 -6.17 -15.30 -4.38
CA VAL A 164 -4.95 -16.01 -4.79
C VAL A 164 -4.50 -16.91 -3.65
N ASP A 165 -4.39 -18.22 -3.94
CA ASP A 165 -3.90 -19.24 -3.01
C ASP A 165 -2.54 -19.84 -3.42
N ARG A 166 -2.01 -19.44 -4.59
CA ARG A 166 -0.68 -19.81 -5.08
C ARG A 166 0.28 -18.64 -4.99
N TYR A 167 0.79 -18.42 -3.79
CA TYR A 167 1.77 -17.38 -3.48
C TYR A 167 2.92 -17.97 -2.65
N ASP A 168 4.04 -17.27 -2.58
CA ASP A 168 5.20 -17.71 -1.81
C ASP A 168 4.84 -17.79 -0.31
N GLY A 169 5.16 -18.93 0.32
CA GLY A 169 4.82 -19.22 1.71
C GLY A 169 3.49 -19.94 1.94
N ASN A 170 2.62 -20.12 0.93
CA ASN A 170 1.40 -20.94 1.09
C ASN A 170 1.67 -22.42 0.83
N SER A 171 1.51 -23.26 1.85
CA SER A 171 1.75 -24.71 1.77
C SER A 171 0.55 -25.56 1.31
N VAL A 172 -0.61 -24.96 1.04
CA VAL A 172 -1.87 -25.68 0.74
C VAL A 172 -1.76 -26.55 -0.53
N HIS A 173 -0.97 -26.14 -1.51
CA HIS A 173 -0.76 -26.87 -2.76
C HIS A 173 0.46 -27.80 -2.75
N GLY A 174 0.79 -28.42 -1.62
CA GLY A 174 1.78 -29.51 -1.55
C GLY A 174 3.23 -29.06 -1.37
N GLY A 175 3.48 -27.87 -0.85
CA GLY A 175 4.82 -27.43 -0.44
C GLY A 175 5.79 -27.07 -1.56
N ASN A 176 5.32 -26.95 -2.78
CA ASN A 176 6.15 -26.66 -3.94
C ASN A 176 6.24 -25.17 -4.28
N ASN A 177 6.04 -24.25 -3.39
CA ASN A 177 6.15 -22.78 -3.58
C ASN A 177 5.91 -22.25 -5.02
N VAL A 178 4.99 -22.90 -5.75
CA VAL A 178 4.65 -22.56 -7.13
C VAL A 178 3.60 -21.46 -7.08
N THR A 179 3.99 -20.27 -7.49
CA THR A 179 3.13 -19.09 -7.53
C THR A 179 2.30 -19.04 -8.81
N ILE A 180 1.31 -18.13 -8.86
CA ILE A 180 0.58 -17.84 -10.11
C ILE A 180 1.52 -17.36 -11.21
N TYR A 181 2.61 -16.68 -10.85
CA TYR A 181 3.60 -16.16 -11.81
C TYR A 181 4.46 -17.25 -12.42
N ASP A 182 4.77 -18.32 -11.70
CA ASP A 182 5.51 -19.48 -12.24
C ASP A 182 4.68 -20.26 -13.28
N ILE A 183 3.36 -20.14 -13.22
CA ILE A 183 2.44 -20.84 -14.13
C ILE A 183 2.12 -19.98 -15.35
N ASP A 184 1.64 -18.76 -15.15
CA ASP A 184 1.09 -17.92 -16.22
C ASP A 184 2.10 -16.98 -16.87
N PHE A 185 3.28 -16.79 -16.27
CA PHE A 185 4.27 -15.85 -16.78
C PHE A 185 5.57 -16.54 -17.21
N VAL A 186 6.30 -15.86 -18.09
CA VAL A 186 7.64 -16.23 -18.52
C VAL A 186 8.61 -15.16 -18.05
N PRO A 187 9.68 -15.52 -17.33
CA PRO A 187 10.67 -14.55 -16.88
C PRO A 187 11.30 -13.77 -18.04
N ILE A 188 11.54 -12.49 -17.84
CA ILE A 188 12.30 -11.65 -18.78
C ILE A 188 13.78 -11.94 -18.59
N ALA A 189 14.47 -12.26 -19.69
CA ALA A 189 15.89 -12.59 -19.66
C ALA A 189 16.73 -11.44 -19.05
N GLY A 190 17.57 -11.78 -18.06
CA GLY A 190 18.42 -10.81 -17.38
C GLY A 190 17.75 -9.99 -16.29
N ALA A 191 16.43 -10.08 -16.11
CA ALA A 191 15.74 -9.42 -15.01
C ALA A 191 16.03 -10.15 -13.67
N PRO A 192 16.28 -9.42 -12.57
CA PRO A 192 16.44 -10.02 -11.26
C PRO A 192 15.12 -10.62 -10.78
N ARG A 193 15.16 -11.78 -10.11
CA ARG A 193 13.94 -12.42 -9.58
C ARG A 193 13.26 -11.58 -8.49
N VAL A 194 14.06 -10.97 -7.62
CA VAL A 194 13.63 -10.08 -6.55
C VAL A 194 14.43 -8.77 -6.62
N PRO A 195 13.93 -7.75 -7.30
CA PRO A 195 14.60 -6.45 -7.37
C PRO A 195 14.58 -5.73 -6.02
N ALA A 196 15.70 -5.18 -5.61
CA ALA A 196 15.77 -4.32 -4.42
C ALA A 196 15.06 -2.96 -4.64
N GLY A 197 15.12 -2.43 -5.87
CA GLY A 197 14.45 -1.20 -6.25
C GLY A 197 14.95 0.05 -5.53
N ALA A 198 14.02 0.89 -5.10
CA ALA A 198 14.27 2.16 -4.39
C ALA A 198 14.04 2.05 -2.86
N GLY A 199 13.86 0.85 -2.32
CA GLY A 199 13.64 0.63 -0.89
C GLY A 199 12.18 0.41 -0.48
N LEU A 200 11.24 0.33 -1.43
CA LEU A 200 9.86 -0.07 -1.16
C LEU A 200 9.80 -1.58 -0.92
N THR A 201 9.16 -2.02 0.15
CA THR A 201 9.25 -3.42 0.59
C THR A 201 7.93 -4.18 0.52
N TYR A 202 6.81 -3.57 0.92
CA TYR A 202 5.47 -4.20 0.93
C TYR A 202 4.37 -3.16 0.72
N VAL A 203 3.16 -3.62 0.41
CA VAL A 203 1.95 -2.78 0.39
C VAL A 203 1.42 -2.67 1.82
N ASP A 204 1.45 -1.47 2.39
CA ASP A 204 0.95 -1.22 3.75
C ASP A 204 -0.58 -1.11 3.79
N HIS A 205 -1.13 -0.26 2.92
CA HIS A 205 -2.57 -0.09 2.81
C HIS A 205 -3.01 0.45 1.44
N LEU A 206 -4.30 0.31 1.14
CA LEU A 206 -4.95 0.84 -0.06
C LEU A 206 -6.14 1.71 0.35
N THR A 207 -6.06 3.00 0.12
CA THR A 207 -7.13 3.93 0.50
C THR A 207 -8.17 4.06 -0.60
N HIS A 208 -9.43 3.85 -0.22
CA HIS A 208 -10.59 3.98 -1.08
C HIS A 208 -11.27 5.32 -0.88
N ASN A 209 -11.64 5.99 -1.98
CA ASN A 209 -12.54 7.13 -1.93
C ASN A 209 -13.91 6.71 -2.44
N VAL A 210 -14.94 7.06 -1.68
CA VAL A 210 -16.33 6.71 -1.96
C VAL A 210 -17.22 7.94 -1.98
N HIS A 211 -18.35 7.83 -2.68
CA HIS A 211 -19.36 8.87 -2.66
C HIS A 211 -19.97 9.04 -1.27
N ARG A 212 -20.45 10.25 -1.00
CA ARG A 212 -21.09 10.58 0.28
C ARG A 212 -22.25 9.62 0.57
N GLY A 213 -22.27 9.06 1.79
CA GLY A 213 -23.24 8.10 2.27
C GLY A 213 -22.91 6.64 1.92
N ARG A 214 -21.78 6.36 1.26
CA ARG A 214 -21.43 4.99 0.86
C ARG A 214 -20.29 4.36 1.68
N MET A 215 -19.71 5.07 2.62
CA MET A 215 -18.64 4.53 3.46
C MET A 215 -19.09 3.27 4.23
N GLU A 216 -20.30 3.31 4.81
CA GLU A 216 -20.85 2.15 5.55
C GLU A 216 -21.15 0.96 4.65
N GLU A 217 -21.56 1.18 3.40
CA GLU A 217 -21.78 0.11 2.42
C GLU A 217 -20.48 -0.65 2.16
N TRP A 218 -19.38 0.09 1.90
CA TRP A 218 -18.07 -0.53 1.64
C TRP A 218 -17.42 -1.10 2.89
N ALA A 219 -17.57 -0.48 4.06
CA ALA A 219 -17.14 -1.06 5.32
C ALA A 219 -17.84 -2.40 5.58
N SER A 220 -19.18 -2.42 5.47
CA SER A 220 -19.99 -3.64 5.61
C SER A 220 -19.64 -4.72 4.58
N PHE A 221 -19.22 -4.34 3.37
CA PHE A 221 -18.71 -5.28 2.37
C PHE A 221 -17.50 -6.06 2.89
N TYR A 222 -16.49 -5.35 3.43
CA TYR A 222 -15.28 -5.98 3.99
C TYR A 222 -15.57 -6.74 5.28
N GLU A 223 -16.42 -6.22 6.16
CA GLU A 223 -16.83 -6.92 7.39
C GLU A 223 -17.53 -8.24 7.07
N ARG A 224 -18.55 -8.19 6.24
CA ARG A 224 -19.39 -9.35 5.93
C ARG A 224 -18.66 -10.44 5.18
N LEU A 225 -17.90 -10.08 4.13
CA LEU A 225 -17.23 -11.06 3.30
C LEU A 225 -15.98 -11.63 3.96
N PHE A 226 -15.14 -10.77 4.54
CA PHE A 226 -13.77 -11.08 4.95
C PHE A 226 -13.56 -11.07 6.47
N ASN A 227 -14.60 -10.74 7.24
CA ASN A 227 -14.52 -10.55 8.69
C ASN A 227 -13.50 -9.48 9.11
N PHE A 228 -13.36 -8.44 8.27
CA PHE A 228 -12.58 -7.25 8.62
C PHE A 228 -13.24 -6.54 9.79
N ARG A 229 -12.45 -5.76 10.51
CA ARG A 229 -12.93 -4.90 11.60
C ARG A 229 -12.48 -3.46 11.39
N GLU A 230 -13.35 -2.53 11.77
CA GLU A 230 -12.95 -1.15 11.96
C GLU A 230 -11.98 -1.07 13.15
N ILE A 231 -10.77 -0.55 12.91
CA ILE A 231 -9.78 -0.35 13.97
C ILE A 231 -9.62 1.13 14.32
N ARG A 232 -10.01 2.03 13.42
CA ARG A 232 -9.99 3.48 13.60
C ARG A 232 -11.11 4.11 12.80
N TYR A 233 -11.70 5.15 13.38
CA TYR A 233 -12.63 6.06 12.73
C TYR A 233 -12.17 7.49 12.95
N PHE A 234 -12.15 8.27 11.89
CA PHE A 234 -11.78 9.69 11.94
C PHE A 234 -12.91 10.52 11.37
N ASP A 235 -13.27 11.57 12.07
CA ASP A 235 -14.12 12.65 11.57
C ASP A 235 -13.27 13.92 11.68
N ILE A 236 -12.72 14.34 10.54
CA ILE A 236 -11.78 15.45 10.48
C ILE A 236 -12.51 16.63 9.87
N GLU A 237 -12.86 17.60 10.70
CA GLU A 237 -13.42 18.87 10.27
C GLU A 237 -12.29 19.90 10.17
N GLY A 238 -11.98 20.33 8.94
CA GLY A 238 -11.20 21.52 8.67
C GLY A 238 -12.10 22.76 8.63
N LYS A 239 -11.53 23.96 8.53
CA LYS A 239 -12.32 25.20 8.44
C LYS A 239 -13.17 25.30 7.16
N LEU A 240 -12.76 24.65 6.09
CA LEU A 240 -13.38 24.76 4.77
C LEU A 240 -13.83 23.42 4.19
N THR A 241 -13.17 22.32 4.55
CA THR A 241 -13.46 20.99 4.04
C THR A 241 -13.31 19.97 5.16
N GLY A 242 -14.02 18.86 5.06
CA GLY A 242 -13.95 17.78 6.02
C GLY A 242 -13.96 16.42 5.33
N LEU A 243 -13.44 15.42 6.04
CA LEU A 243 -13.51 14.03 5.60
C LEU A 243 -13.84 13.13 6.79
N LYS A 244 -14.55 12.05 6.49
CA LYS A 244 -14.72 10.90 7.36
C LYS A 244 -13.87 9.77 6.80
N SER A 245 -13.18 9.08 7.66
CA SER A 245 -12.35 7.93 7.28
C SER A 245 -12.57 6.77 8.24
N LYS A 246 -12.76 5.60 7.68
CA LYS A 246 -12.94 4.35 8.42
C LYS A 246 -11.85 3.38 8.01
N ALA A 247 -10.93 3.07 8.91
CA ALA A 247 -9.83 2.16 8.63
C ALA A 247 -10.25 0.71 8.93
N MET A 248 -10.48 -0.05 7.87
CA MET A 248 -10.81 -1.47 7.93
C MET A 248 -9.53 -2.31 7.90
N THR A 249 -9.44 -3.32 8.75
CA THR A 249 -8.28 -4.22 8.82
C THR A 249 -8.72 -5.67 8.79
N SER A 250 -7.97 -6.49 8.07
CA SER A 250 -8.17 -7.92 7.97
C SER A 250 -7.84 -8.67 9.26
N PRO A 251 -8.40 -9.88 9.47
CA PRO A 251 -8.08 -10.72 10.62
C PRO A 251 -6.59 -11.05 10.78
N CYS A 252 -5.83 -11.10 9.70
CA CYS A 252 -4.38 -11.33 9.71
C CYS A 252 -3.57 -10.05 10.00
N GLY A 253 -4.18 -8.86 9.97
CA GLY A 253 -3.50 -7.57 10.17
C GLY A 253 -2.70 -7.05 8.98
N LYS A 254 -2.58 -7.83 7.90
CA LYS A 254 -1.72 -7.51 6.74
C LYS A 254 -2.46 -6.78 5.61
N ILE A 255 -3.80 -6.70 5.67
CA ILE A 255 -4.60 -5.95 4.70
C ILE A 255 -5.29 -4.83 5.44
N ARG A 256 -4.99 -3.60 5.06
CA ARG A 256 -5.58 -2.39 5.63
C ARG A 256 -6.19 -1.56 4.52
N ILE A 257 -7.43 -1.13 4.73
CA ILE A 257 -8.20 -0.38 3.74
C ILE A 257 -8.89 0.79 4.44
N PRO A 258 -8.27 1.97 4.46
CA PRO A 258 -8.97 3.20 4.79
C PRO A 258 -10.03 3.50 3.73
N ILE A 259 -11.24 3.83 4.16
CA ILE A 259 -12.36 4.22 3.30
C ILE A 259 -12.72 5.65 3.64
N ASN A 260 -12.56 6.54 2.69
CA ASN A 260 -12.76 7.97 2.85
C ASN A 260 -14.04 8.44 2.18
N GLU A 261 -14.80 9.24 2.89
CA GLU A 261 -16.01 9.90 2.42
C GLU A 261 -15.91 11.40 2.70
N SER A 262 -16.30 12.22 1.73
CA SER A 262 -16.31 13.67 1.89
C SER A 262 -17.51 14.15 2.69
N SER A 263 -17.29 15.14 3.58
CA SER A 263 -18.35 15.86 4.27
C SER A 263 -18.91 17.05 3.46
N ASP A 264 -18.21 17.47 2.39
CA ASP A 264 -18.52 18.65 1.57
C ASP A 264 -18.27 18.41 0.08
N ASP A 265 -18.63 19.39 -0.76
CA ASP A 265 -18.53 19.27 -2.23
C ASP A 265 -17.21 19.82 -2.80
N LYS A 266 -16.26 20.26 -1.95
CA LYS A 266 -15.01 20.94 -2.35
C LYS A 266 -13.75 20.21 -1.88
N SER A 267 -13.91 19.08 -1.22
CA SER A 267 -12.77 18.31 -0.69
C SER A 267 -11.97 17.62 -1.81
N GLN A 268 -10.73 17.27 -1.49
CA GLN A 268 -9.88 16.45 -2.36
C GLN A 268 -10.52 15.10 -2.73
N ILE A 269 -11.41 14.57 -1.88
CA ILE A 269 -12.16 13.34 -2.19
C ILE A 269 -13.12 13.58 -3.35
N GLN A 270 -13.83 14.72 -3.37
CA GLN A 270 -14.73 15.07 -4.47
C GLN A 270 -13.96 15.36 -5.75
N GLU A 271 -12.79 16.01 -5.68
CA GLU A 271 -11.91 16.20 -6.83
C GLU A 271 -11.48 14.85 -7.43
N TYR A 272 -11.09 13.89 -6.55
CA TYR A 272 -10.76 12.53 -6.97
C TYR A 272 -11.94 11.85 -7.66
N LEU A 273 -13.12 11.81 -7.04
CA LEU A 273 -14.32 11.16 -7.58
C LEU A 273 -14.71 11.72 -8.94
N HIS A 274 -14.56 13.04 -9.11
CA HIS A 274 -14.83 13.70 -10.39
C HIS A 274 -13.78 13.34 -11.45
N ALA A 275 -12.50 13.43 -11.12
CA ALA A 275 -11.40 13.15 -12.05
C ALA A 275 -11.29 11.66 -12.41
N TYR A 276 -11.62 10.79 -11.47
CA TYR A 276 -11.61 9.33 -11.64
C TYR A 276 -12.91 8.78 -12.28
N HIS A 277 -13.95 9.61 -12.36
CA HIS A 277 -15.28 9.26 -12.82
C HIS A 277 -15.96 8.16 -11.96
N GLY A 278 -15.82 8.22 -10.65
CA GLY A 278 -16.45 7.30 -9.72
C GLY A 278 -15.60 6.96 -8.49
N GLU A 279 -16.07 5.97 -7.75
CA GLU A 279 -15.37 5.42 -6.58
C GLU A 279 -14.14 4.60 -7.01
N GLY A 280 -13.14 4.51 -6.15
CA GLY A 280 -11.96 3.71 -6.44
C GLY A 280 -10.83 3.87 -5.44
N ILE A 281 -9.68 3.30 -5.77
CA ILE A 281 -8.47 3.36 -4.96
C ILE A 281 -7.74 4.66 -5.28
N GLN A 282 -7.70 5.57 -4.30
CA GLN A 282 -7.05 6.87 -4.43
C GLN A 282 -5.54 6.77 -4.30
N HIS A 283 -5.05 6.03 -3.31
CA HIS A 283 -3.62 5.87 -3.13
C HIS A 283 -3.23 4.49 -2.60
N VAL A 284 -1.98 4.17 -2.85
CA VAL A 284 -1.30 2.99 -2.34
C VAL A 284 -0.19 3.45 -1.41
N ALA A 285 -0.18 2.96 -0.18
CA ALA A 285 0.90 3.17 0.75
C ALA A 285 1.89 1.99 0.71
N PHE A 286 3.16 2.33 0.59
CA PHE A 286 4.26 1.35 0.57
C PHE A 286 5.10 1.47 1.84
N GLY A 287 5.34 0.33 2.47
CA GLY A 287 6.27 0.23 3.58
C GLY A 287 7.72 0.32 3.12
N THR A 288 8.56 0.93 3.95
CA THR A 288 10.01 0.94 3.81
C THR A 288 10.69 0.74 5.16
N ASN A 289 11.91 0.20 5.14
CA ASN A 289 12.74 0.07 6.33
C ASN A 289 13.50 1.36 6.66
N ASP A 290 13.76 2.21 5.65
CA ASP A 290 14.40 3.52 5.80
C ASP A 290 13.75 4.52 4.84
N ILE A 291 12.91 5.40 5.40
CA ILE A 291 12.19 6.39 4.60
C ILE A 291 13.12 7.48 4.04
N TYR A 292 14.22 7.79 4.75
CA TYR A 292 15.16 8.81 4.29
C TYR A 292 15.89 8.35 3.04
N ASP A 293 16.42 7.14 3.05
CA ASP A 293 17.11 6.55 1.89
C ASP A 293 16.13 6.33 0.73
N THR A 294 14.93 5.84 1.02
CA THR A 294 13.88 5.61 0.00
C THR A 294 13.46 6.93 -0.68
N VAL A 295 13.18 7.99 0.08
CA VAL A 295 12.80 9.29 -0.48
C VAL A 295 13.92 9.90 -1.30
N ASN A 296 15.19 9.81 -0.82
CA ASN A 296 16.35 10.26 -1.58
C ASN A 296 16.49 9.49 -2.91
N ALA A 297 16.33 8.16 -2.90
CA ALA A 297 16.41 7.32 -4.09
C ALA A 297 15.31 7.64 -5.10
N LEU A 298 14.08 7.85 -4.65
CA LEU A 298 12.94 8.22 -5.49
C LEU A 298 13.07 9.65 -6.05
N THR A 299 13.55 10.60 -5.21
CA THR A 299 13.83 11.98 -5.64
C THR A 299 14.91 12.02 -6.72
N ALA A 300 15.96 11.22 -6.59
CA ALA A 300 17.01 11.10 -7.61
C ALA A 300 16.48 10.55 -8.95
N LYS A 301 15.36 9.84 -8.93
CA LYS A 301 14.62 9.34 -10.11
C LYS A 301 13.51 10.29 -10.57
N ALA A 302 13.50 11.53 -10.06
CA ALA A 302 12.54 12.59 -10.38
C ALA A 302 11.07 12.25 -10.03
N ILE A 303 10.83 11.43 -9.00
CA ILE A 303 9.50 11.25 -8.44
C ILE A 303 9.11 12.54 -7.69
N PRO A 304 7.97 13.18 -8.03
CA PRO A 304 7.56 14.42 -7.40
C PRO A 304 6.84 14.11 -6.06
N PHE A 305 7.34 14.69 -4.98
CA PHE A 305 6.70 14.64 -3.67
C PHE A 305 5.91 15.91 -3.36
N GLN A 306 4.93 15.80 -2.46
CA GLN A 306 4.26 16.96 -1.88
C GLN A 306 5.22 17.65 -0.90
N THR A 307 5.14 18.98 -0.85
CA THR A 307 5.95 19.79 0.07
C THR A 307 5.16 20.13 1.34
N THR A 308 5.86 20.20 2.46
CA THR A 308 5.29 20.54 3.76
C THR A 308 5.85 21.88 4.23
N PRO A 309 5.02 22.82 4.74
CA PRO A 309 5.49 24.11 5.24
C PRO A 309 6.49 23.98 6.38
N ALA A 310 7.45 24.91 6.47
CA ALA A 310 8.44 24.95 7.55
C ALA A 310 7.79 25.03 8.95
N THR A 311 6.65 25.71 9.04
CA THR A 311 5.84 25.83 10.26
C THR A 311 5.42 24.50 10.87
N TYR A 312 5.24 23.45 10.05
CA TYR A 312 4.97 22.08 10.54
C TYR A 312 6.14 21.55 11.39
N TYR A 313 7.38 21.72 10.91
CA TYR A 313 8.59 21.21 11.58
C TYR A 313 8.98 22.07 12.79
N GLU A 314 8.68 23.36 12.78
CA GLU A 314 8.85 24.24 13.94
C GLU A 314 7.97 23.82 15.12
N GLN A 315 6.78 23.31 14.85
CA GLN A 315 5.84 22.82 15.87
C GLN A 315 6.10 21.37 16.28
N LEU A 316 6.85 20.58 15.49
CA LEU A 316 7.05 19.15 15.71
C LEU A 316 7.62 18.83 17.09
N PRO A 317 8.66 19.51 17.63
CA PRO A 317 9.20 19.20 18.97
C PRO A 317 8.20 19.42 20.10
N THR A 318 7.24 20.35 19.92
CA THR A 318 6.16 20.60 20.89
C THR A 318 5.06 19.56 20.77
N ARG A 319 4.71 19.19 19.55
CA ARG A 319 3.65 18.22 19.26
C ARG A 319 4.07 16.78 19.62
N ILE A 320 5.30 16.40 19.31
CA ILE A 320 5.85 15.07 19.60
C ILE A 320 7.22 15.25 20.29
N PRO A 321 7.21 15.51 21.60
CA PRO A 321 8.48 15.63 22.35
C PRO A 321 9.29 14.33 22.28
N ASN A 322 10.59 14.45 22.28
CA ASN A 322 11.53 13.31 22.30
C ASN A 322 11.37 12.32 21.14
N HIS A 323 10.88 12.77 19.96
CA HIS A 323 10.70 11.89 18.81
C HIS A 323 11.99 11.26 18.26
N GLY A 324 13.17 11.79 18.59
CA GLY A 324 14.47 11.22 18.23
C GLY A 324 14.86 11.34 16.75
N GLU A 325 14.00 11.87 15.89
CA GLU A 325 14.27 12.06 14.45
C GLU A 325 15.02 13.39 14.21
N ASN A 326 15.79 13.45 13.13
CA ASN A 326 16.46 14.69 12.72
C ASN A 326 15.47 15.64 12.03
N THR A 327 15.02 16.68 12.75
CA THR A 327 14.01 17.63 12.27
C THR A 327 14.43 18.38 10.99
N GLU A 328 15.72 18.73 10.85
CA GLU A 328 16.24 19.40 9.64
C GLU A 328 16.16 18.49 8.41
N LEU A 329 16.48 17.20 8.61
CA LEU A 329 16.39 16.21 7.53
C LEU A 329 14.94 15.89 7.17
N LEU A 330 14.06 15.78 8.17
CA LEU A 330 12.61 15.63 7.94
C LEU A 330 12.07 16.79 7.10
N GLN A 331 12.40 18.03 7.47
CA GLN A 331 11.98 19.22 6.74
C GLN A 331 12.56 19.25 5.32
N LYS A 332 13.84 18.96 5.17
CA LYS A 332 14.49 18.91 3.84
C LYS A 332 13.82 17.94 2.88
N LEU A 333 13.33 16.82 3.40
CA LEU A 333 12.71 15.75 2.63
C LEU A 333 11.17 15.80 2.66
N SER A 334 10.57 16.77 3.34
CA SER A 334 9.11 16.90 3.53
C SER A 334 8.46 15.67 4.20
N ILE A 335 9.20 14.95 5.06
CA ILE A 335 8.71 13.78 5.76
C ILE A 335 7.90 14.22 6.99
N LEU A 336 6.70 13.67 7.11
CA LEU A 336 5.79 13.89 8.22
C LEU A 336 6.03 12.85 9.32
N VAL A 337 5.76 13.23 10.57
CA VAL A 337 5.91 12.34 11.74
C VAL A 337 4.61 12.35 12.55
N ASP A 338 4.12 11.19 12.92
CA ASP A 338 2.98 11.01 13.81
C ASP A 338 3.27 9.98 14.89
N GLY A 339 2.45 9.96 15.94
CA GLY A 339 2.55 8.99 17.03
C GLY A 339 3.04 9.57 18.34
N ALA A 340 3.40 8.68 19.26
CA ALA A 340 3.94 9.01 20.59
C ALA A 340 5.08 8.03 20.91
N PRO A 341 6.33 8.51 21.01
CA PRO A 341 7.51 7.64 21.17
C PRO A 341 7.44 6.72 22.39
N GLU A 342 6.85 7.20 23.48
CA GLU A 342 6.79 6.50 24.76
C GLU A 342 5.65 5.47 24.84
N ASP A 343 4.57 5.65 24.02
CA ASP A 343 3.36 4.83 24.12
C ASP A 343 3.15 3.92 22.89
N SER A 344 3.06 4.51 21.71
CA SER A 344 2.63 3.84 20.49
C SER A 344 3.69 3.79 19.39
N GLY A 345 4.87 4.32 19.64
CA GLY A 345 5.93 4.47 18.65
C GLY A 345 5.62 5.57 17.62
N LEU A 346 6.45 5.64 16.57
CA LEU A 346 6.36 6.64 15.53
C LEU A 346 5.92 6.05 14.20
N LEU A 347 5.29 6.91 13.42
CA LEU A 347 4.98 6.72 12.01
C LEU A 347 5.62 7.86 11.23
N LEU A 348 6.44 7.54 10.25
CA LEU A 348 6.97 8.50 9.30
C LEU A 348 6.29 8.28 7.96
N GLN A 349 5.86 9.36 7.30
CA GLN A 349 5.16 9.26 6.03
C GLN A 349 5.43 10.46 5.11
N ILE A 350 5.33 10.23 3.81
CA ILE A 350 5.38 11.28 2.79
C ILE A 350 4.51 10.86 1.61
N PHE A 351 3.94 11.84 0.92
CA PHE A 351 3.05 11.62 -0.22
C PHE A 351 3.69 12.14 -1.51
N THR A 352 3.54 11.39 -2.57
CA THR A 352 3.86 11.90 -3.90
C THR A 352 2.78 12.90 -4.36
N GLN A 353 3.08 13.72 -5.36
CA GLN A 353 2.03 14.32 -6.16
C GLN A 353 1.27 13.22 -6.92
N ASN A 354 0.20 13.58 -7.62
CA ASN A 354 -0.52 12.63 -8.46
C ASN A 354 0.43 12.03 -9.51
N ILE A 355 0.49 10.71 -9.57
CA ILE A 355 1.37 9.96 -10.47
C ILE A 355 0.60 9.45 -11.69
N PHE A 356 -0.62 8.94 -11.48
CA PHE A 356 -1.49 8.43 -12.54
C PHE A 356 -2.89 9.02 -12.40
N GLY A 357 -3.28 9.93 -13.28
CA GLY A 357 -4.56 10.61 -13.11
C GLY A 357 -4.67 11.22 -11.71
N PRO A 358 -5.73 10.93 -10.94
CA PRO A 358 -5.85 11.42 -9.56
C PRO A 358 -5.22 10.47 -8.51
N ILE A 359 -4.47 9.43 -8.94
CA ILE A 359 -3.85 8.45 -8.04
C ILE A 359 -2.46 8.92 -7.65
N PHE A 360 -2.13 8.83 -6.35
CA PHE A 360 -0.81 9.10 -5.80
C PHE A 360 -0.32 7.93 -4.94
N PHE A 361 0.92 8.03 -4.49
CA PHE A 361 1.55 7.05 -3.61
C PHE A 361 1.94 7.67 -2.27
N GLU A 362 1.92 6.86 -1.25
CA GLU A 362 2.43 7.16 0.08
C GLU A 362 3.63 6.26 0.36
N ILE A 363 4.67 6.82 0.96
CA ILE A 363 5.80 6.07 1.50
C ILE A 363 5.72 6.14 3.01
N ILE A 364 5.76 4.99 3.68
CA ILE A 364 5.52 4.89 5.11
C ILE A 364 6.61 4.05 5.79
N GLN A 365 7.14 4.56 6.89
CA GLN A 365 7.98 3.79 7.82
C GLN A 365 7.33 3.73 9.19
N ARG A 366 7.06 2.52 9.64
CA ARG A 366 6.48 2.24 10.96
C ARG A 366 7.58 1.95 11.97
N LYS A 367 7.76 2.83 12.94
CA LYS A 367 8.66 2.64 14.09
C LYS A 367 7.82 2.35 15.35
N GLY A 368 7.02 1.26 15.26
CA GLY A 368 6.11 0.82 16.32
C GLY A 368 4.65 1.26 16.15
N ASN A 369 4.39 2.43 15.57
CA ASN A 369 3.05 2.97 15.43
C ASN A 369 2.23 2.25 14.33
N GLN A 370 1.00 1.86 14.66
CA GLN A 370 0.07 1.17 13.77
C GLN A 370 -1.06 2.07 13.23
N GLY A 371 -1.01 3.38 13.50
CA GLY A 371 -1.96 4.37 12.99
C GLY A 371 -1.82 4.66 11.49
N PHE A 372 -2.56 5.64 11.01
CA PHE A 372 -2.57 6.08 9.61
C PHE A 372 -2.12 7.54 9.45
N GLY A 373 -1.45 8.10 10.45
CA GLY A 373 -0.96 9.48 10.43
C GLY A 373 -2.06 10.51 10.68
N GLU A 374 -3.08 10.15 11.43
CA GLU A 374 -4.22 11.01 11.76
C GLU A 374 -3.81 12.34 12.42
N GLY A 375 -2.77 12.30 13.26
CA GLY A 375 -2.22 13.52 13.89
C GLY A 375 -1.59 14.47 12.88
N ASN A 376 -1.10 13.95 11.76
CA ASN A 376 -0.52 14.77 10.68
C ASN A 376 -1.58 15.58 9.94
N PHE A 377 -2.80 15.09 9.76
CA PHE A 377 -3.85 15.86 9.12
C PHE A 377 -4.10 17.18 9.85
N LYS A 378 -4.34 17.13 11.16
CA LYS A 378 -4.52 18.31 11.98
C LYS A 378 -3.29 19.22 11.96
N ALA A 379 -2.10 18.64 12.15
CA ALA A 379 -0.85 19.39 12.18
C ALA A 379 -0.55 20.09 10.84
N LEU A 380 -0.88 19.48 9.71
CA LEU A 380 -0.75 20.10 8.39
C LEU A 380 -1.70 21.28 8.23
N PHE A 381 -2.98 21.14 8.60
CA PHE A 381 -3.92 22.24 8.56
C PHE A 381 -3.44 23.44 9.40
N GLU A 382 -3.07 23.20 10.65
CA GLU A 382 -2.56 24.25 11.54
C GLU A 382 -1.29 24.91 10.99
N SER A 383 -0.38 24.13 10.41
CA SER A 383 0.87 24.65 9.84
C SER A 383 0.63 25.50 8.58
N ILE A 384 -0.30 25.09 7.73
CA ILE A 384 -0.68 25.85 6.53
C ILE A 384 -1.31 27.19 6.92
N GLU A 385 -2.22 27.19 7.89
CA GLU A 385 -2.85 28.43 8.40
C GLU A 385 -1.81 29.37 9.00
N LEU A 386 -0.88 28.85 9.80
CA LEU A 386 0.20 29.66 10.37
C LEU A 386 1.12 30.25 9.29
N ASP A 387 1.44 29.48 8.26
CA ASP A 387 2.19 29.97 7.11
C ASP A 387 1.42 31.06 6.34
N GLN A 388 0.11 30.89 6.15
CA GLN A 388 -0.76 31.91 5.53
C GLN A 388 -0.83 33.20 6.35
N ILE A 389 -0.90 33.11 7.68
CA ILE A 389 -0.85 34.27 8.58
C ILE A 389 0.49 34.98 8.43
N ARG A 390 1.61 34.25 8.44
CA ARG A 390 2.96 34.85 8.26
C ARG A 390 3.12 35.56 6.92
N ARG A 391 2.50 35.06 5.88
CA ARG A 391 2.49 35.68 4.54
C ARG A 391 1.47 36.81 4.39
N GLY A 392 0.65 37.06 5.44
CA GLY A 392 -0.37 38.12 5.41
C GLY A 392 -1.61 37.77 4.57
N VAL A 393 -1.81 36.49 4.24
CA VAL A 393 -2.97 36.00 3.48
C VAL A 393 -4.19 35.81 4.40
N LEU A 394 -3.95 35.37 5.63
CA LEU A 394 -4.96 35.28 6.69
C LEU A 394 -4.65 36.27 7.81
N GLN A 395 -5.72 36.85 8.41
CA GLN A 395 -5.61 37.63 9.66
C GLN A 395 -5.76 36.65 10.83
N ALA A 396 -4.89 36.81 11.85
CA ALA A 396 -4.90 36.02 13.07
C ALA A 396 -6.16 36.26 13.91
#